data_472020c054469b3cec1d97ae545a5183
#
_entry.id   472020c054469b3cec1d97ae545a5183
#
_cell.length_a   1.000
_cell.length_b   1.000
_cell.length_c   1.000
_cell.angle_alpha   90.00
_cell.angle_beta   90.00
_cell.angle_gamma   90.00
#
_symmetry.space_group_name_H-M   'P 1'
#
loop_
_entity.id
_entity.type
_entity.pdbx_description
1 polymer ?
#
loop_
_entity_poly.entity_id
_entity_poly.type
_entity_poly.pdbx_seq_one_letter_code
_entity_poly.pdbx_strand_id
1 'polypeptide(L)'
;MRFNSVNPVFKVDLPRFDSASLMRNTSHQGLPIAHGGEGAVKKSNGVLRRVKQVRFAFVEEHSRRVPVERLCRMLKVTSRGFRAWRDRPISQRHRYDMVLLAHIRKQHHLSLGSYGRPRMTQELKEIGPMVGHRRVGRLMRNNGIRIVRTCKYKATTDRNHHFNIAPNWLDRNFNADRPNQKWVGDITYIWIAEGWLYLAMMIDLHSRRVVGWAVSNRLKHDLALQSLNNAVTLRNPPSGCLHHTDRGSQYCSHDYQKRLREVGFKVSMSGRGNCYDNAAVETFFKTLKAELIWRHTWASRQHVTNALFQYINGFYNARRKHSAIGGLSPIKLEIISA
;
A
#
# COMPACT_ATOMS: atom_id res chain seq x y z
N MET A 1 23.80 34.45 10.62
CA MET A 1 24.33 33.25 9.96
C MET A 1 23.24 32.68 9.06
N ARG A 2 23.46 32.75 7.74
CA ARG A 2 22.46 32.29 6.73
C ARG A 2 22.65 30.79 6.50
N PHE A 3 21.63 29.99 6.75
CA PHE A 3 21.65 28.58 6.36
C PHE A 3 21.13 28.45 4.92
N ASN A 4 22.03 28.05 4.03
CA ASN A 4 21.72 27.67 2.66
C ASN A 4 21.02 26.29 2.67
N SER A 5 19.79 26.25 2.19
CA SER A 5 19.07 25.04 1.88
C SER A 5 19.55 24.47 0.53
N VAL A 6 20.32 23.42 0.56
CA VAL A 6 20.65 22.62 -0.64
C VAL A 6 19.69 21.47 -0.72
N ASN A 7 18.71 21.57 -1.63
CA ASN A 7 17.88 20.46 -2.05
C ASN A 7 18.66 19.61 -3.08
N PRO A 8 18.93 18.33 -2.86
CA PRO A 8 19.46 17.48 -3.91
C PRO A 8 18.33 17.10 -4.87
N VAL A 9 18.32 17.73 -6.03
CA VAL A 9 17.52 17.30 -7.18
C VAL A 9 18.09 15.97 -7.68
N PHE A 10 17.45 14.87 -7.36
CA PHE A 10 17.73 13.59 -8.01
C PHE A 10 17.29 13.69 -9.47
N LYS A 11 18.26 13.84 -10.37
CA LYS A 11 18.09 13.59 -11.80
C LYS A 11 17.78 12.11 -11.96
N VAL A 12 16.53 11.79 -12.25
CA VAL A 12 16.13 10.46 -12.69
C VAL A 12 16.37 10.44 -14.20
N ASP A 13 17.41 9.74 -14.63
CA ASP A 13 17.60 9.38 -16.04
C ASP A 13 16.41 8.51 -16.48
N LEU A 14 15.57 9.09 -17.32
CA LEU A 14 14.49 8.36 -17.96
C LEU A 14 15.11 7.48 -19.06
N PRO A 15 14.94 6.16 -19.03
CA PRO A 15 15.36 5.31 -20.12
C PRO A 15 14.64 5.74 -21.40
N ARG A 16 15.38 5.89 -22.51
CA ARG A 16 14.84 6.12 -23.85
C ARG A 16 13.82 5.03 -24.16
N PHE A 17 12.57 5.41 -24.25
CA PHE A 17 11.48 4.51 -24.58
C PHE A 17 11.56 4.15 -26.07
N ASP A 18 11.95 2.93 -26.37
CA ASP A 18 11.73 2.31 -27.67
C ASP A 18 10.23 2.03 -27.85
N SER A 19 9.61 2.77 -28.75
CA SER A 19 8.17 2.67 -29.05
C SER A 19 7.74 1.29 -29.58
N ALA A 20 8.69 0.46 -30.01
CA ALA A 20 8.45 -0.89 -30.50
C ALA A 20 8.22 -1.93 -29.40
N SER A 21 8.69 -1.70 -28.16
CA SER A 21 8.53 -2.65 -27.05
C SER A 21 7.18 -2.54 -26.32
N LEU A 22 6.49 -1.41 -26.41
CA LEU A 22 5.20 -1.17 -25.75
C LEU A 22 3.99 -1.82 -26.43
N MET A 23 4.14 -2.22 -27.68
CA MET A 23 3.10 -2.93 -28.41
C MET A 23 3.01 -4.43 -28.12
N ARG A 24 3.98 -5.02 -27.38
CA ARG A 24 4.09 -6.46 -27.18
C ARG A 24 3.44 -7.03 -25.93
N ASN A 25 2.87 -6.22 -25.06
CA ASN A 25 2.23 -6.69 -23.84
C ASN A 25 0.70 -6.60 -23.83
N THR A 26 0.06 -7.01 -24.91
CA THR A 26 -1.31 -7.53 -24.82
C THR A 26 -1.19 -9.05 -24.71
N SER A 27 -1.43 -9.55 -23.51
CA SER A 27 -1.51 -10.95 -23.11
C SER A 27 -1.73 -11.96 -24.25
N HIS A 28 -0.65 -12.53 -24.79
CA HIS A 28 -0.70 -13.77 -25.51
C HIS A 28 0.11 -14.82 -24.73
N GLN A 29 -0.63 -15.74 -24.09
CA GLN A 29 -0.05 -17.03 -23.72
C GLN A 29 0.63 -17.60 -24.97
N GLY A 30 1.93 -17.89 -24.86
CA GLY A 30 2.74 -18.35 -25.95
C GLY A 30 2.21 -19.66 -26.55
N LEU A 31 1.89 -19.61 -27.84
CA LEU A 31 1.68 -20.79 -28.65
C LEU A 31 3.02 -21.14 -29.33
N PRO A 32 3.41 -22.41 -29.42
CA PRO A 32 4.71 -22.84 -29.94
C PRO A 32 4.89 -22.46 -31.41
N ILE A 33 6.11 -22.07 -31.75
CA ILE A 33 6.57 -21.69 -33.12
C ILE A 33 6.60 -22.95 -33.99
N ALA A 34 5.66 -23.05 -34.92
CA ALA A 34 5.73 -24.06 -35.99
C ALA A 34 6.32 -23.45 -37.27
N HIS A 35 7.36 -24.07 -37.80
CA HIS A 35 7.99 -23.71 -39.05
C HIS A 35 7.09 -24.05 -40.26
N GLY A 36 6.93 -23.08 -41.21
CA GLY A 36 6.33 -23.31 -42.52
C GLY A 36 4.96 -22.64 -42.71
N GLY A 37 4.66 -22.25 -43.97
CA GLY A 37 3.42 -21.57 -44.37
C GLY A 37 2.11 -22.31 -44.02
N GLU A 38 2.16 -23.61 -43.82
CA GLU A 38 1.01 -24.44 -43.36
C GLU A 38 0.59 -24.14 -41.92
N GLY A 39 1.51 -23.74 -41.06
CA GLY A 39 1.20 -23.37 -39.65
C GLY A 39 0.37 -22.10 -39.53
N ALA A 40 0.50 -21.17 -40.45
CA ALA A 40 -0.28 -19.92 -40.48
C ALA A 40 -1.75 -20.20 -40.89
N VAL A 41 -1.96 -21.15 -41.81
CA VAL A 41 -3.29 -21.53 -42.29
C VAL A 41 -4.15 -22.22 -41.16
N LYS A 42 -3.53 -23.13 -40.42
CA LYS A 42 -4.21 -23.81 -39.29
C LYS A 42 -4.60 -22.86 -38.14
N LYS A 43 -3.77 -21.84 -37.86
CA LYS A 43 -4.06 -20.80 -36.84
C LYS A 43 -5.12 -19.80 -37.25
N SER A 44 -5.36 -19.59 -38.56
CA SER A 44 -6.32 -18.62 -39.06
C SER A 44 -7.77 -18.94 -38.72
N ASN A 45 -8.15 -20.21 -38.60
CA ASN A 45 -9.53 -20.63 -38.33
C ASN A 45 -10.05 -20.17 -36.97
N GLY A 46 -9.19 -20.12 -35.94
CA GLY A 46 -9.55 -19.56 -34.62
C GLY A 46 -9.67 -18.02 -34.63
N VAL A 47 -8.95 -17.36 -35.53
CA VAL A 47 -8.91 -15.89 -35.66
C VAL A 47 -10.08 -15.37 -36.50
N LEU A 48 -10.63 -16.17 -37.43
CA LEU A 48 -11.78 -15.79 -38.28
C LEU A 48 -13.03 -15.41 -37.48
N ARG A 49 -13.23 -16.01 -36.32
CA ARG A 49 -14.37 -15.70 -35.42
C ARG A 49 -14.15 -14.46 -34.56
N ARG A 50 -12.96 -13.85 -34.60
CA ARG A 50 -12.61 -12.71 -33.76
C ARG A 50 -12.93 -11.37 -34.46
N VAL A 51 -12.98 -10.28 -33.65
CA VAL A 51 -13.22 -8.91 -34.17
C VAL A 51 -12.15 -8.47 -35.18
N LYS A 52 -12.50 -7.60 -36.11
CA LYS A 52 -11.61 -7.15 -37.21
C LYS A 52 -10.21 -6.71 -36.76
N GLN A 53 -10.09 -6.06 -35.59
CA GLN A 53 -8.81 -5.63 -35.04
C GLN A 53 -7.85 -6.79 -34.75
N VAL A 54 -8.35 -7.92 -34.24
CA VAL A 54 -7.54 -9.13 -33.97
C VAL A 54 -7.09 -9.76 -35.28
N ARG A 55 -7.95 -9.73 -36.32
CA ARG A 55 -7.59 -10.23 -37.65
C ARG A 55 -6.48 -9.38 -38.29
N PHE A 56 -6.57 -8.04 -38.16
CA PHE A 56 -5.52 -7.13 -38.64
C PHE A 56 -4.19 -7.32 -37.87
N ALA A 57 -4.23 -7.50 -36.55
CA ALA A 57 -3.05 -7.80 -35.77
C ALA A 57 -2.37 -9.11 -36.23
N PHE A 58 -3.16 -10.14 -36.55
CA PHE A 58 -2.63 -11.38 -37.11
C PHE A 58 -2.00 -11.18 -38.49
N VAL A 59 -2.59 -10.36 -39.36
CA VAL A 59 -1.99 -10.00 -40.65
C VAL A 59 -0.65 -9.32 -40.45
N GLU A 60 -0.52 -8.38 -39.54
CA GLU A 60 0.70 -7.65 -39.23
C GLU A 60 1.80 -8.60 -38.74
N GLU A 61 1.48 -9.48 -37.80
CA GLU A 61 2.42 -10.45 -37.23
C GLU A 61 3.01 -11.39 -38.27
N HIS A 62 2.19 -11.78 -39.29
CA HIS A 62 2.58 -12.77 -40.30
C HIS A 62 2.96 -12.16 -41.65
N SER A 63 2.87 -10.83 -41.81
CA SER A 63 3.12 -10.12 -43.06
C SER A 63 4.55 -10.27 -43.61
N ARG A 64 5.51 -10.58 -42.76
CA ARG A 64 6.90 -10.85 -43.16
C ARG A 64 7.09 -12.22 -43.82
N ARG A 65 6.19 -13.17 -43.61
CA ARG A 65 6.30 -14.56 -44.11
C ARG A 65 5.32 -14.90 -45.21
N VAL A 66 4.19 -14.21 -45.24
CA VAL A 66 3.11 -14.47 -46.19
C VAL A 66 2.61 -13.13 -46.74
N PRO A 67 2.36 -13.01 -48.07
CA PRO A 67 1.83 -11.79 -48.66
C PRO A 67 0.54 -11.30 -47.99
N VAL A 68 0.49 -10.00 -47.71
CA VAL A 68 -0.61 -9.34 -46.98
C VAL A 68 -1.98 -9.61 -47.66
N GLU A 69 -2.02 -9.58 -49.01
CA GLU A 69 -3.24 -9.84 -49.77
C GLU A 69 -3.76 -11.27 -49.55
N ARG A 70 -2.88 -12.26 -49.44
CA ARG A 70 -3.24 -13.65 -49.17
C ARG A 70 -3.79 -13.80 -47.74
N LEU A 71 -3.11 -13.21 -46.74
CA LEU A 71 -3.57 -13.21 -45.35
C LEU A 71 -4.94 -12.50 -45.19
N CYS A 72 -5.11 -11.36 -45.83
CA CYS A 72 -6.36 -10.62 -45.79
C CYS A 72 -7.52 -11.43 -46.41
N ARG A 73 -7.28 -12.12 -47.53
CA ARG A 73 -8.30 -12.99 -48.16
C ARG A 73 -8.67 -14.16 -47.25
N MET A 74 -7.67 -14.81 -46.64
CA MET A 74 -7.92 -15.92 -45.70
C MET A 74 -8.70 -15.48 -44.45
N LEU A 75 -8.44 -14.28 -43.95
CA LEU A 75 -9.09 -13.74 -42.76
C LEU A 75 -10.38 -12.96 -43.05
N LYS A 76 -10.84 -12.94 -44.34
CA LYS A 76 -12.04 -12.23 -44.77
C LYS A 76 -12.02 -10.76 -44.33
N VAL A 77 -10.91 -10.07 -44.56
CA VAL A 77 -10.71 -8.63 -44.38
C VAL A 77 -10.12 -8.02 -45.66
N THR A 78 -10.30 -6.71 -45.85
CA THR A 78 -9.76 -6.01 -47.03
C THR A 78 -8.32 -5.54 -46.73
N SER A 79 -7.44 -5.64 -47.74
CA SER A 79 -6.04 -5.13 -47.62
C SER A 79 -6.02 -3.59 -47.46
N ARG A 80 -6.99 -2.87 -48.09
CA ARG A 80 -7.17 -1.45 -47.83
C ARG A 80 -7.54 -1.14 -46.37
N GLY A 81 -8.44 -1.93 -45.78
CA GLY A 81 -8.82 -1.81 -44.35
C GLY A 81 -7.66 -2.12 -43.40
N PHE A 82 -6.83 -3.10 -43.75
CA PHE A 82 -5.62 -3.41 -42.99
C PHE A 82 -4.62 -2.26 -43.04
N ARG A 83 -4.29 -1.72 -44.21
CA ARG A 83 -3.39 -0.56 -44.35
C ARG A 83 -3.91 0.65 -43.56
N ALA A 84 -5.18 0.98 -43.71
CA ALA A 84 -5.82 2.07 -42.96
C ALA A 84 -5.81 1.85 -41.45
N TRP A 85 -5.87 0.59 -40.98
CA TRP A 85 -5.73 0.25 -39.57
C TRP A 85 -4.28 0.36 -39.10
N ARG A 86 -3.32 -0.13 -39.87
CA ARG A 86 -1.88 -0.07 -39.58
C ARG A 86 -1.37 1.36 -39.51
N ASP A 87 -1.75 2.18 -40.49
CA ASP A 87 -1.25 3.54 -40.62
C ASP A 87 -2.07 4.56 -39.78
N ARG A 88 -3.10 4.07 -39.06
CA ARG A 88 -3.92 4.92 -38.20
C ARG A 88 -3.13 5.47 -37.02
N PRO A 89 -3.05 6.80 -36.82
CA PRO A 89 -2.37 7.39 -35.69
C PRO A 89 -3.04 7.00 -34.39
N ILE A 90 -2.22 6.90 -33.34
CA ILE A 90 -2.70 6.60 -31.98
C ILE A 90 -3.73 7.66 -31.58
N SER A 91 -4.95 7.22 -31.19
CA SER A 91 -6.02 8.12 -30.79
C SER A 91 -5.62 8.97 -29.58
N GLN A 92 -6.16 10.18 -29.47
CA GLN A 92 -5.94 11.05 -28.30
C GLN A 92 -6.29 10.35 -26.99
N ARG A 93 -7.39 9.56 -26.98
CA ARG A 93 -7.79 8.78 -25.82
C ARG A 93 -6.71 7.75 -25.42
N HIS A 94 -6.09 7.09 -26.39
CA HIS A 94 -5.04 6.11 -26.12
C HIS A 94 -3.76 6.78 -25.60
N ARG A 95 -3.37 7.91 -26.22
CA ARG A 95 -2.24 8.74 -25.73
C ARG A 95 -2.46 9.17 -24.28
N TYR A 96 -3.64 9.65 -23.96
CA TYR A 96 -4.00 10.02 -22.59
C TYR A 96 -4.03 8.80 -21.64
N ASP A 97 -4.47 7.61 -22.09
CA ASP A 97 -4.41 6.38 -21.31
C ASP A 97 -2.97 5.95 -21.02
N MET A 98 -2.03 6.16 -21.94
CA MET A 98 -0.60 5.88 -21.73
C MET A 98 0.02 6.78 -20.65
N VAL A 99 -0.24 8.09 -20.72
CA VAL A 99 0.21 9.05 -19.71
C VAL A 99 -0.40 8.71 -18.34
N LEU A 100 -1.69 8.44 -18.31
CA LEU A 100 -2.38 8.07 -17.07
C LEU A 100 -1.84 6.76 -16.47
N LEU A 101 -1.52 5.80 -17.33
CA LEU A 101 -0.91 4.54 -16.89
C LEU A 101 0.48 4.74 -16.28
N ALA A 102 1.28 5.65 -16.84
CA ALA A 102 2.57 6.02 -16.25
C ALA A 102 2.41 6.61 -14.84
N HIS A 103 1.44 7.52 -14.65
CA HIS A 103 1.09 8.04 -13.33
C HIS A 103 0.59 6.94 -12.38
N ILE A 104 -0.28 6.03 -12.84
CA ILE A 104 -0.75 4.89 -12.04
C ILE A 104 0.42 4.02 -11.58
N ARG A 105 1.37 3.68 -12.46
CA ARG A 105 2.56 2.88 -12.11
C ARG A 105 3.43 3.59 -11.08
N LYS A 106 3.69 4.88 -11.27
CA LYS A 106 4.44 5.71 -10.32
C LYS A 106 3.78 5.72 -8.94
N GLN A 107 2.47 5.99 -8.87
CA GLN A 107 1.76 6.04 -7.59
C GLN A 107 1.59 4.65 -6.96
N HIS A 108 1.46 3.60 -7.76
CA HIS A 108 1.44 2.22 -7.26
C HIS A 108 2.77 1.85 -6.58
N HIS A 109 3.90 2.25 -7.18
CA HIS A 109 5.22 2.06 -6.57
C HIS A 109 5.36 2.87 -5.27
N LEU A 110 5.06 4.17 -5.30
CA LEU A 110 5.14 5.06 -4.15
C LEU A 110 4.21 4.69 -3.00
N SER A 111 3.10 4.00 -3.29
CA SER A 111 2.17 3.48 -2.29
C SER A 111 2.48 2.04 -1.86
N LEU A 112 3.65 1.52 -2.19
CA LEU A 112 4.07 0.14 -1.90
C LEU A 112 3.04 -0.90 -2.38
N GLY A 113 2.36 -0.65 -3.51
CA GLY A 113 1.31 -1.52 -4.06
C GLY A 113 0.06 -1.66 -3.20
N SER A 114 -0.15 -0.77 -2.23
CA SER A 114 -1.27 -0.85 -1.28
C SER A 114 -2.55 -0.15 -1.78
N TYR A 115 -2.43 0.74 -2.80
CA TYR A 115 -3.56 1.52 -3.28
C TYR A 115 -4.39 0.75 -4.32
N GLY A 116 -5.63 0.44 -3.93
CA GLY A 116 -6.66 -0.03 -4.86
C GLY A 116 -7.29 1.12 -5.63
N ARG A 117 -8.22 0.76 -6.52
CA ARG A 117 -8.91 1.70 -7.40
C ARG A 117 -9.39 3.00 -6.72
N PRO A 118 -10.05 2.99 -5.55
CA PRO A 118 -10.53 4.24 -4.94
C PRO A 118 -9.39 5.18 -4.54
N ARG A 119 -8.42 4.69 -3.76
CA ARG A 119 -7.27 5.50 -3.30
C ARG A 119 -6.39 5.95 -4.46
N MET A 120 -6.18 5.09 -5.47
CA MET A 120 -5.45 5.45 -6.68
C MET A 120 -6.15 6.56 -7.45
N THR A 121 -7.48 6.53 -7.56
CA THR A 121 -8.25 7.61 -8.22
C THR A 121 -8.15 8.92 -7.46
N GLN A 122 -8.21 8.88 -6.13
CA GLN A 122 -8.06 10.06 -5.29
C GLN A 122 -6.64 10.65 -5.45
N GLU A 123 -5.62 9.82 -5.38
CA GLU A 123 -4.23 10.23 -5.57
C GLU A 123 -3.98 10.90 -6.94
N LEU A 124 -4.53 10.30 -8.00
CA LEU A 124 -4.41 10.86 -9.35
C LEU A 124 -5.08 12.23 -9.46
N LYS A 125 -6.26 12.42 -8.88
CA LYS A 125 -6.95 13.72 -8.87
C LYS A 125 -6.15 14.79 -8.15
N GLU A 126 -5.46 14.45 -7.06
CA GLU A 126 -4.64 15.41 -6.30
C GLU A 126 -3.38 15.85 -7.06
N ILE A 127 -2.86 15.01 -7.96
CA ILE A 127 -1.69 15.36 -8.81
C ILE A 127 -2.05 15.96 -10.16
N GLY A 128 -3.36 16.18 -10.41
CA GLY A 128 -3.88 16.91 -11.56
C GLY A 128 -4.81 16.17 -12.53
N PRO A 129 -4.57 14.89 -12.90
CA PRO A 129 -5.44 14.23 -13.89
C PRO A 129 -6.89 14.07 -13.41
N MET A 130 -7.83 14.69 -14.13
CA MET A 130 -9.27 14.49 -13.91
C MET A 130 -9.70 13.15 -14.50
N VAL A 131 -9.79 12.12 -13.66
CA VAL A 131 -10.09 10.76 -14.09
C VAL A 131 -11.12 10.08 -13.20
N GLY A 132 -12.05 9.34 -13.84
CA GLY A 132 -13.06 8.53 -13.13
C GLY A 132 -12.50 7.18 -12.71
N HIS A 133 -13.00 6.67 -11.57
CA HIS A 133 -12.56 5.39 -10.98
C HIS A 133 -12.74 4.18 -11.93
N ARG A 134 -13.73 4.18 -12.84
CA ARG A 134 -13.92 3.11 -13.84
C ARG A 134 -12.74 3.03 -14.81
N ARG A 135 -12.23 4.18 -15.29
CA ARG A 135 -11.08 4.26 -16.19
C ARG A 135 -9.80 3.80 -15.51
N VAL A 136 -9.55 4.26 -14.27
CA VAL A 136 -8.42 3.82 -13.45
C VAL A 136 -8.47 2.31 -13.24
N GLY A 137 -9.61 1.76 -12.82
CA GLY A 137 -9.77 0.32 -12.59
C GLY A 137 -9.56 -0.52 -13.86
N ARG A 138 -9.99 -0.03 -15.04
CA ARG A 138 -9.74 -0.68 -16.33
C ARG A 138 -8.25 -0.71 -16.65
N LEU A 139 -7.55 0.42 -16.51
CA LEU A 139 -6.11 0.51 -16.78
C LEU A 139 -5.30 -0.37 -15.83
N MET A 140 -5.60 -0.35 -14.55
CA MET A 140 -4.94 -1.24 -13.56
C MET A 140 -5.12 -2.71 -13.93
N ARG A 141 -6.37 -3.14 -14.23
CA ARG A 141 -6.68 -4.54 -14.58
C ARG A 141 -5.97 -4.98 -15.85
N ASN A 142 -6.05 -4.18 -16.91
CA ASN A 142 -5.46 -4.52 -18.21
C ASN A 142 -3.92 -4.57 -18.18
N ASN A 143 -3.30 -3.95 -17.18
CA ASN A 143 -1.84 -3.93 -17.02
C ASN A 143 -1.35 -4.76 -15.82
N GLY A 144 -2.18 -5.64 -15.26
CA GLY A 144 -1.79 -6.55 -14.19
C GLY A 144 -1.47 -5.85 -12.86
N ILE A 145 -1.84 -4.58 -12.69
CA ILE A 145 -1.58 -3.82 -11.47
C ILE A 145 -2.59 -4.25 -10.41
N ARG A 146 -2.10 -5.01 -9.42
CA ARG A 146 -2.92 -5.59 -8.35
C ARG A 146 -2.52 -5.03 -7.00
N ILE A 147 -3.51 -4.95 -6.08
CA ILE A 147 -3.26 -4.60 -4.68
C ILE A 147 -2.82 -5.82 -3.90
N VAL A 148 -2.05 -5.59 -2.86
CA VAL A 148 -1.74 -6.62 -1.87
C VAL A 148 -2.95 -6.88 -0.99
N ARG A 149 -3.33 -8.14 -0.86
CA ARG A 149 -4.45 -8.57 -0.01
C ARG A 149 -3.96 -8.89 1.39
N THR A 150 -4.76 -8.56 2.41
CA THR A 150 -4.53 -8.99 3.78
C THR A 150 -4.90 -10.47 3.94
N CYS A 151 -4.07 -11.23 4.65
CA CYS A 151 -4.41 -12.60 5.05
C CYS A 151 -5.26 -12.58 6.34
N LYS A 152 -6.06 -13.63 6.57
CA LYS A 152 -6.75 -13.83 7.84
C LYS A 152 -5.71 -14.19 8.91
N TYR A 153 -5.82 -13.55 10.08
CA TYR A 153 -4.90 -13.75 11.21
C TYR A 153 -5.63 -14.39 12.40
N LYS A 154 -4.92 -15.20 13.17
CA LYS A 154 -5.42 -15.84 14.40
C LYS A 154 -4.80 -15.12 15.62
N ALA A 155 -5.62 -14.67 16.55
CA ALA A 155 -5.14 -13.99 17.78
C ALA A 155 -4.58 -15.00 18.77
N THR A 156 -3.44 -14.65 19.42
CA THR A 156 -2.77 -15.50 20.41
C THR A 156 -2.22 -14.62 21.54
N THR A 157 -3.07 -14.17 22.46
CA THR A 157 -2.60 -13.45 23.65
C THR A 157 -3.07 -14.18 24.90
N ASP A 158 -2.15 -14.55 25.79
CA ASP A 158 -2.45 -15.02 27.13
C ASP A 158 -2.70 -13.82 28.05
N ARG A 159 -3.85 -13.80 28.76
CA ARG A 159 -4.35 -12.67 29.55
C ARG A 159 -4.59 -13.00 31.02
N ASN A 160 -4.08 -14.14 31.50
CA ASN A 160 -4.26 -14.56 32.88
C ASN A 160 -3.13 -14.04 33.78
N HIS A 161 -3.33 -12.87 34.39
CA HIS A 161 -2.46 -12.33 35.45
C HIS A 161 -3.25 -11.53 36.48
N HIS A 162 -2.65 -11.36 37.69
CA HIS A 162 -3.27 -10.73 38.86
C HIS A 162 -2.92 -9.22 39.03
N PHE A 163 -2.57 -8.50 37.95
CA PHE A 163 -2.26 -7.08 38.05
C PHE A 163 -3.52 -6.21 38.16
N ASN A 164 -3.38 -5.01 38.74
CA ASN A 164 -4.43 -4.00 38.77
C ASN A 164 -4.81 -3.56 37.37
N ILE A 165 -6.09 -3.60 37.06
CA ILE A 165 -6.67 -3.31 35.75
C ILE A 165 -7.42 -1.99 35.83
N ALA A 166 -7.08 -1.04 34.96
CA ALA A 166 -7.79 0.23 34.85
C ALA A 166 -9.19 0.05 34.18
N PRO A 167 -10.15 0.91 34.50
CA PRO A 167 -11.46 0.93 33.83
C PRO A 167 -11.34 1.17 32.32
N ASN A 168 -12.30 0.65 31.55
CA ASN A 168 -12.37 0.90 30.10
C ASN A 168 -13.04 2.25 29.82
N TRP A 169 -12.27 3.33 29.82
CA TRP A 169 -12.76 4.68 29.49
C TRP A 169 -12.86 4.93 27.98
N LEU A 170 -12.22 4.12 27.14
CA LEU A 170 -12.31 4.26 25.69
C LEU A 170 -13.68 3.84 25.18
N ASP A 171 -14.22 2.74 25.73
CA ASP A 171 -15.54 2.16 25.42
C ASP A 171 -15.89 2.18 23.92
N ARG A 172 -14.95 1.73 23.09
CA ARG A 172 -15.02 1.71 21.61
C ARG A 172 -15.24 3.07 20.95
N ASN A 173 -15.16 4.16 21.69
CA ASN A 173 -15.21 5.50 21.12
C ASN A 173 -13.82 5.91 20.59
N PHE A 174 -13.54 5.47 19.35
CA PHE A 174 -12.29 5.77 18.65
C PHE A 174 -12.24 7.16 18.00
N ASN A 175 -13.26 7.98 18.20
CA ASN A 175 -13.27 9.36 17.73
C ASN A 175 -12.51 10.24 18.73
N ALA A 176 -11.68 11.12 18.19
CA ALA A 176 -10.97 12.14 18.93
C ALA A 176 -11.03 13.44 18.13
N ASP A 177 -11.40 14.54 18.79
CA ASP A 177 -11.66 15.83 18.12
C ASP A 177 -10.36 16.58 17.81
N ARG A 178 -9.31 16.31 18.58
CA ARG A 178 -8.00 16.96 18.45
C ARG A 178 -6.83 15.99 18.67
N PRO A 179 -5.65 16.30 18.15
CA PRO A 179 -4.44 15.54 18.41
C PRO A 179 -4.14 15.42 19.91
N ASN A 180 -3.56 14.30 20.32
CA ASN A 180 -3.15 14.00 21.68
C ASN A 180 -4.32 13.93 22.70
N GLN A 181 -5.57 13.74 22.24
CA GLN A 181 -6.71 13.52 23.10
C GLN A 181 -6.82 12.06 23.56
N LYS A 182 -6.58 11.12 22.63
CA LYS A 182 -6.66 9.67 22.89
C LYS A 182 -5.54 8.95 22.14
N TRP A 183 -4.74 8.23 22.88
CA TRP A 183 -3.72 7.33 22.32
C TRP A 183 -4.05 5.87 22.61
N VAL A 184 -3.75 4.99 21.66
CA VAL A 184 -3.90 3.55 21.82
C VAL A 184 -2.56 2.86 21.59
N GLY A 185 -2.22 1.90 22.44
CA GLY A 185 -0.98 1.15 22.37
C GLY A 185 -1.21 -0.36 22.30
N ASP A 186 -0.30 -1.06 21.61
CA ASP A 186 -0.30 -2.52 21.55
C ASP A 186 1.06 -3.05 21.08
N ILE A 187 1.30 -4.35 21.25
CA ILE A 187 2.52 -5.05 20.83
C ILE A 187 2.18 -6.14 19.83
N THR A 188 2.97 -6.23 18.76
CA THR A 188 2.87 -7.31 17.78
C THR A 188 4.17 -8.06 17.61
N TYR A 189 4.07 -9.30 17.12
CA TYR A 189 5.18 -10.21 16.86
C TYR A 189 5.49 -10.25 15.37
N ILE A 190 6.80 -10.25 15.04
CA ILE A 190 7.33 -10.38 13.68
C ILE A 190 8.34 -11.52 13.69
N TRP A 191 8.11 -12.54 12.86
CA TRP A 191 9.05 -13.64 12.70
C TRP A 191 10.10 -13.28 11.65
N ILE A 192 11.37 -13.50 11.97
CA ILE A 192 12.52 -13.27 11.11
C ILE A 192 13.52 -14.43 11.22
N ALA A 193 14.54 -14.46 10.37
CA ALA A 193 15.56 -15.53 10.41
C ALA A 193 16.28 -15.63 11.77
N GLU A 194 16.46 -14.50 12.47
CA GLU A 194 17.07 -14.45 13.81
C GLU A 194 16.08 -14.73 14.97
N GLY A 195 14.86 -15.21 14.68
CA GLY A 195 13.82 -15.49 15.65
C GLY A 195 12.77 -14.37 15.79
N TRP A 196 12.13 -14.26 16.94
CA TRP A 196 11.10 -13.27 17.18
C TRP A 196 11.65 -11.84 17.35
N LEU A 197 10.98 -10.90 16.73
CA LEU A 197 11.08 -9.47 16.96
C LEU A 197 9.73 -8.95 17.44
N TYR A 198 9.72 -8.16 18.50
CA TYR A 198 8.54 -7.56 19.09
C TYR A 198 8.50 -6.07 18.74
N LEU A 199 7.35 -5.60 18.29
CA LEU A 199 7.11 -4.19 17.94
C LEU A 199 6.01 -3.65 18.86
N ALA A 200 6.36 -2.73 19.75
CA ALA A 200 5.40 -1.91 20.51
C ALA A 200 5.17 -0.58 19.79
N MET A 201 3.95 -0.08 19.84
CA MET A 201 3.63 1.18 19.20
C MET A 201 2.47 1.91 19.86
N MET A 202 2.42 3.22 19.61
CA MET A 202 1.37 4.15 20.02
C MET A 202 0.78 4.84 18.81
N ILE A 203 -0.55 4.89 18.73
CA ILE A 203 -1.30 5.60 17.70
C ILE A 203 -2.16 6.69 18.34
N ASP A 204 -2.09 7.88 17.79
CA ASP A 204 -3.06 8.94 18.05
C ASP A 204 -4.37 8.67 17.30
N LEU A 205 -5.48 8.58 18.00
CA LEU A 205 -6.79 8.24 17.41
C LEU A 205 -7.38 9.36 16.55
N HIS A 206 -7.00 10.61 16.76
CA HIS A 206 -7.45 11.73 15.94
C HIS A 206 -6.95 11.59 14.50
N SER A 207 -5.64 11.53 14.36
CA SER A 207 -4.99 11.52 13.05
C SER A 207 -4.65 10.12 12.52
N ARG A 208 -4.76 9.07 13.36
CA ARG A 208 -4.25 7.72 13.08
C ARG A 208 -2.72 7.68 12.93
N ARG A 209 -2.02 8.71 13.39
CA ARG A 209 -0.57 8.81 13.34
C ARG A 209 0.06 7.87 14.34
N VAL A 210 1.07 7.14 13.91
CA VAL A 210 2.00 6.45 14.83
C VAL A 210 2.87 7.51 15.47
N VAL A 211 2.69 7.74 16.76
CA VAL A 211 3.37 8.78 17.54
C VAL A 211 4.57 8.26 18.31
N GLY A 212 4.64 6.95 18.56
CA GLY A 212 5.78 6.30 19.17
C GLY A 212 5.84 4.83 18.83
N TRP A 213 7.04 4.29 18.70
CA TRP A 213 7.26 2.86 18.50
C TRP A 213 8.65 2.45 18.97
N ALA A 214 8.80 1.17 19.30
CA ALA A 214 10.06 0.56 19.68
C ALA A 214 10.07 -0.91 19.25
N VAL A 215 11.26 -1.49 19.05
CA VAL A 215 11.45 -2.91 18.76
C VAL A 215 12.39 -3.55 19.75
N SER A 216 12.17 -4.83 20.04
CA SER A 216 13.04 -5.61 20.93
C SER A 216 13.05 -7.09 20.53
N ASN A 217 14.10 -7.81 20.87
CA ASN A 217 14.16 -9.26 20.76
C ASN A 217 13.51 -9.98 21.95
N ARG A 218 13.02 -9.22 22.95
CA ARG A 218 12.39 -9.75 24.16
C ARG A 218 11.06 -9.04 24.42
N LEU A 219 10.06 -9.80 24.83
CA LEU A 219 8.75 -9.29 25.22
C LEU A 219 8.75 -8.87 26.69
N LYS A 220 9.44 -7.78 27.01
CA LYS A 220 9.51 -7.21 28.35
C LYS A 220 8.76 -5.87 28.44
N HIS A 221 8.49 -5.39 29.67
CA HIS A 221 7.86 -4.08 29.92
C HIS A 221 8.68 -2.91 29.36
N ASP A 222 10.03 -3.05 29.32
CA ASP A 222 10.94 -2.03 28.78
C ASP A 222 10.59 -1.64 27.34
N LEU A 223 10.13 -2.60 26.52
CA LEU A 223 9.72 -2.38 25.15
C LEU A 223 8.51 -1.42 25.07
N ALA A 224 7.47 -1.66 25.87
CA ALA A 224 6.31 -0.81 25.95
C ALA A 224 6.67 0.59 26.48
N LEU A 225 7.50 0.63 27.53
CA LEU A 225 7.98 1.88 28.14
C LEU A 225 8.79 2.72 27.16
N GLN A 226 9.67 2.11 26.37
CA GLN A 226 10.45 2.80 25.34
C GLN A 226 9.55 3.39 24.26
N SER A 227 8.54 2.64 23.78
CA SER A 227 7.56 3.12 22.83
C SER A 227 6.79 4.34 23.37
N LEU A 228 6.37 4.29 24.66
CA LEU A 228 5.70 5.40 25.34
C LEU A 228 6.61 6.62 25.47
N ASN A 229 7.86 6.45 25.90
CA ASN A 229 8.81 7.56 26.03
C ASN A 229 9.10 8.24 24.69
N ASN A 230 9.27 7.45 23.61
CA ASN A 230 9.43 7.99 22.27
C ASN A 230 8.20 8.83 21.85
N ALA A 231 6.98 8.35 22.15
CA ALA A 231 5.77 9.08 21.86
C ALA A 231 5.66 10.40 22.67
N VAL A 232 5.94 10.35 23.97
CA VAL A 232 5.90 11.51 24.87
C VAL A 232 6.93 12.56 24.42
N THR A 233 8.15 12.16 24.12
CA THR A 233 9.21 13.06 23.65
C THR A 233 8.82 13.72 22.31
N LEU A 234 8.24 12.97 21.39
CA LEU A 234 7.86 13.49 20.08
C LEU A 234 6.67 14.45 20.15
N ARG A 235 5.71 14.20 21.07
CA ARG A 235 4.38 14.85 21.02
C ARG A 235 4.14 15.83 22.16
N ASN A 236 4.86 15.70 23.26
CA ASN A 236 4.63 16.47 24.49
C ASN A 236 3.11 16.57 24.79
N PRO A 237 2.40 15.46 25.04
CA PRO A 237 0.95 15.47 25.15
C PRO A 237 0.48 16.25 26.37
N PRO A 238 -0.68 16.92 26.30
CA PRO A 238 -1.25 17.61 27.47
C PRO A 238 -1.65 16.60 28.55
N SER A 239 -1.64 17.04 29.80
CA SER A 239 -2.21 16.24 30.91
C SER A 239 -3.68 15.88 30.61
N GLY A 240 -4.09 14.67 31.00
CA GLY A 240 -5.43 14.15 30.73
C GLY A 240 -5.60 13.44 29.39
N CYS A 241 -4.57 13.32 28.57
CA CYS A 241 -4.60 12.46 27.38
C CYS A 241 -5.00 11.03 27.79
N LEU A 242 -6.02 10.47 27.14
CA LEU A 242 -6.48 9.10 27.41
C LEU A 242 -5.52 8.11 26.74
N HIS A 243 -4.88 7.26 27.54
CA HIS A 243 -4.03 6.18 27.05
C HIS A 243 -4.71 4.83 27.23
N HIS A 244 -5.05 4.17 26.13
CA HIS A 244 -5.73 2.87 26.12
C HIS A 244 -4.82 1.76 25.59
N THR A 245 -4.81 0.62 26.31
CA THR A 245 -4.07 -0.60 25.93
C THR A 245 -4.92 -1.84 26.17
N ASP A 246 -4.44 -2.98 25.73
CA ASP A 246 -4.93 -4.25 26.23
C ASP A 246 -4.44 -4.48 27.69
N ARG A 247 -4.83 -5.64 28.27
CA ARG A 247 -4.43 -6.03 29.64
C ARG A 247 -3.11 -6.80 29.66
N GLY A 248 -2.22 -6.60 28.68
CA GLY A 248 -0.93 -7.26 28.67
C GLY A 248 -0.09 -6.92 29.90
N SER A 249 0.65 -7.90 30.45
CA SER A 249 1.48 -7.71 31.66
C SER A 249 2.51 -6.58 31.50
N GLN A 250 2.93 -6.27 30.28
CA GLN A 250 3.85 -5.18 29.96
C GLN A 250 3.26 -3.82 30.30
N TYR A 251 1.96 -3.63 30.02
CA TYR A 251 1.23 -2.38 30.29
C TYR A 251 0.79 -2.25 31.75
N CYS A 252 0.65 -3.37 32.46
CA CYS A 252 0.29 -3.39 33.88
C CYS A 252 1.52 -3.26 34.80
N SER A 253 2.74 -3.23 34.26
CA SER A 253 3.97 -3.13 35.06
C SER A 253 4.03 -1.82 35.84
N HIS A 254 4.67 -1.87 37.02
CA HIS A 254 4.80 -0.71 37.92
C HIS A 254 5.47 0.49 37.21
N ASP A 255 6.55 0.26 36.48
CA ASP A 255 7.32 1.33 35.82
C ASP A 255 6.51 1.97 34.70
N TYR A 256 5.76 1.18 33.92
CA TYR A 256 4.89 1.71 32.88
C TYR A 256 3.76 2.57 33.47
N GLN A 257 3.10 2.07 34.52
CA GLN A 257 2.03 2.79 35.20
C GLN A 257 2.55 4.04 35.95
N LYS A 258 3.76 3.98 36.52
CA LYS A 258 4.44 5.12 37.11
C LYS A 258 4.66 6.22 36.05
N ARG A 259 5.22 5.83 34.89
CA ARG A 259 5.46 6.76 33.79
C ARG A 259 4.19 7.45 33.26
N LEU A 260 3.09 6.72 33.14
CA LEU A 260 1.80 7.28 32.73
C LEU A 260 1.29 8.34 33.73
N ARG A 261 1.45 8.10 35.03
CA ARG A 261 1.09 9.08 36.09
C ARG A 261 1.97 10.33 36.04
N GLU A 262 3.29 10.16 35.85
CA GLU A 262 4.24 11.29 35.73
C GLU A 262 3.88 12.23 34.57
N VAL A 263 3.45 11.67 33.44
CA VAL A 263 3.04 12.44 32.26
C VAL A 263 1.60 12.97 32.39
N GLY A 264 0.83 12.50 33.38
CA GLY A 264 -0.56 12.91 33.61
C GLY A 264 -1.55 12.25 32.66
N PHE A 265 -1.28 11.03 32.19
CA PHE A 265 -2.23 10.29 31.35
C PHE A 265 -3.40 9.74 32.16
N LYS A 266 -4.60 9.76 31.54
CA LYS A 266 -5.75 8.99 31.99
C LYS A 266 -5.65 7.57 31.45
N VAL A 267 -5.45 6.59 32.32
CA VAL A 267 -5.24 5.18 31.94
C VAL A 267 -6.57 4.50 31.65
N SER A 268 -6.62 3.74 30.55
CA SER A 268 -7.76 2.93 30.13
C SER A 268 -7.28 1.57 29.64
N MET A 269 -8.01 0.50 29.97
CA MET A 269 -7.68 -0.86 29.54
C MET A 269 -8.90 -1.58 28.98
N SER A 270 -8.69 -2.40 27.94
CA SER A 270 -9.74 -3.20 27.30
C SER A 270 -10.49 -4.08 28.29
N GLY A 271 -11.77 -4.37 28.03
CA GLY A 271 -12.56 -5.36 28.76
C GLY A 271 -11.98 -6.78 28.65
N ARG A 272 -12.27 -7.66 29.61
CA ARG A 272 -11.82 -9.07 29.58
C ARG A 272 -12.40 -9.77 28.36
N GLY A 273 -11.55 -10.38 27.52
CA GLY A 273 -11.98 -11.11 26.33
C GLY A 273 -12.50 -10.24 25.17
N ASN A 274 -12.46 -8.92 25.29
CA ASN A 274 -12.99 -8.03 24.27
C ASN A 274 -11.90 -7.52 23.33
N CYS A 275 -11.79 -8.16 22.15
CA CYS A 275 -10.83 -7.76 21.10
C CYS A 275 -11.25 -6.46 20.36
N TYR A 276 -12.50 -6.07 20.44
CA TYR A 276 -13.00 -4.89 19.71
C TYR A 276 -12.53 -3.56 20.33
N ASP A 277 -12.14 -3.58 21.60
CA ASP A 277 -11.70 -2.38 22.31
C ASP A 277 -10.36 -1.83 21.81
N ASN A 278 -9.56 -2.67 21.10
CA ASN A 278 -8.27 -2.28 20.51
C ASN A 278 -8.26 -2.35 18.96
N ALA A 279 -9.44 -2.30 18.33
CA ALA A 279 -9.61 -2.51 16.89
C ALA A 279 -8.78 -1.54 16.01
N ALA A 280 -8.50 -0.33 16.49
CA ALA A 280 -7.71 0.66 15.75
C ALA A 280 -6.27 0.20 15.55
N VAL A 281 -5.61 -0.32 16.60
CA VAL A 281 -4.24 -0.83 16.54
C VAL A 281 -4.18 -2.14 15.80
N GLU A 282 -5.15 -3.04 16.01
CA GLU A 282 -5.23 -4.29 15.26
C GLU A 282 -5.32 -4.04 13.74
N THR A 283 -6.09 -3.03 13.33
CA THR A 283 -6.20 -2.63 11.93
C THR A 283 -4.87 -2.12 11.39
N PHE A 284 -4.12 -1.36 12.20
CA PHE A 284 -2.77 -0.96 11.82
C PHE A 284 -1.85 -2.17 11.64
N PHE A 285 -1.80 -3.08 12.61
CA PHE A 285 -0.93 -4.26 12.51
C PHE A 285 -1.27 -5.15 11.32
N LYS A 286 -2.55 -5.36 11.03
CA LYS A 286 -2.99 -6.05 9.79
C LYS A 286 -2.45 -5.36 8.55
N THR A 287 -2.51 -4.04 8.53
CA THR A 287 -2.03 -3.21 7.43
C THR A 287 -0.51 -3.31 7.29
N LEU A 288 0.24 -3.10 8.38
CA LEU A 288 1.70 -3.20 8.43
C LEU A 288 2.18 -4.58 7.97
N LYS A 289 1.57 -5.64 8.50
CA LYS A 289 1.93 -7.02 8.13
C LYS A 289 1.68 -7.29 6.64
N ALA A 290 0.55 -6.85 6.09
CA ALA A 290 0.21 -7.06 4.69
C ALA A 290 1.04 -6.19 3.74
N GLU A 291 1.29 -4.93 4.10
CA GLU A 291 1.96 -3.97 3.23
C GLU A 291 3.48 -4.04 3.29
N LEU A 292 4.05 -4.56 4.40
CA LEU A 292 5.49 -4.67 4.61
C LEU A 292 5.94 -6.09 4.97
N ILE A 293 5.49 -6.60 6.13
CA ILE A 293 6.16 -7.74 6.77
C ILE A 293 6.06 -9.03 5.96
N TRP A 294 4.86 -9.41 5.48
CA TRP A 294 4.63 -10.65 4.74
C TRP A 294 5.12 -10.64 3.29
N ARG A 295 5.68 -9.53 2.84
CA ARG A 295 6.16 -9.36 1.46
C ARG A 295 7.64 -9.67 1.29
N HIS A 296 8.36 -9.78 2.39
CA HIS A 296 9.80 -9.95 2.40
C HIS A 296 10.19 -11.06 3.35
N THR A 297 11.29 -11.71 3.04
CA THR A 297 12.05 -12.54 3.98
C THR A 297 13.06 -11.64 4.69
N TRP A 298 13.10 -11.73 6.01
CA TRP A 298 13.88 -10.83 6.84
C TRP A 298 15.10 -11.56 7.40
N ALA A 299 16.29 -11.16 6.94
CA ALA A 299 17.54 -11.81 7.34
C ALA A 299 18.00 -11.38 8.74
N SER A 300 17.78 -10.11 9.14
CA SER A 300 18.24 -9.59 10.43
C SER A 300 17.25 -8.61 11.05
N ARG A 301 17.37 -8.43 12.39
CA ARG A 301 16.59 -7.44 13.16
C ARG A 301 16.83 -6.03 12.67
N GLN A 302 18.08 -5.68 12.35
CA GLN A 302 18.42 -4.36 11.85
C GLN A 302 17.73 -4.06 10.51
N HIS A 303 17.66 -5.04 9.62
CA HIS A 303 16.98 -4.88 8.34
C HIS A 303 15.48 -4.58 8.52
N VAL A 304 14.80 -5.33 9.40
CA VAL A 304 13.39 -5.06 9.72
C VAL A 304 13.21 -3.69 10.37
N THR A 305 14.09 -3.33 11.32
CA THR A 305 14.01 -2.05 12.03
C THR A 305 14.12 -0.86 11.07
N ASN A 306 15.06 -0.92 10.13
CA ASN A 306 15.20 0.11 9.10
C ASN A 306 13.97 0.18 8.19
N ALA A 307 13.44 -0.97 7.79
CA ALA A 307 12.23 -1.03 6.96
C ALA A 307 10.99 -0.51 7.69
N LEU A 308 10.84 -0.81 8.99
CA LEU A 308 9.79 -0.27 9.85
C LEU A 308 9.90 1.25 9.95
N PHE A 309 11.10 1.78 10.16
CA PHE A 309 11.33 3.23 10.21
C PHE A 309 10.87 3.92 8.90
N GLN A 310 11.31 3.40 7.76
CA GLN A 310 10.91 3.94 6.45
C GLN A 310 9.41 3.80 6.20
N TYR A 311 8.81 2.66 6.58
CA TYR A 311 7.39 2.43 6.41
C TYR A 311 6.56 3.37 7.29
N ILE A 312 6.87 3.47 8.58
CA ILE A 312 6.08 4.25 9.54
C ILE A 312 6.21 5.75 9.23
N ASN A 313 7.45 6.25 9.13
CA ASN A 313 7.69 7.69 9.00
C ASN A 313 7.60 8.16 7.54
N GLY A 314 8.18 7.43 6.59
CA GLY A 314 8.23 7.82 5.18
C GLY A 314 6.94 7.55 4.40
N PHE A 315 6.21 6.52 4.77
CA PHE A 315 5.00 6.15 4.03
C PHE A 315 3.72 6.25 4.87
N TYR A 316 3.60 5.51 5.99
CA TYR A 316 2.34 5.44 6.74
C TYR A 316 1.90 6.79 7.29
N ASN A 317 2.76 7.46 8.03
CA ASN A 317 2.44 8.76 8.61
C ASN A 317 2.37 9.88 7.56
N ALA A 318 3.31 9.90 6.62
CA ALA A 318 3.47 11.02 5.70
C ALA A 318 2.53 10.95 4.48
N ARG A 319 2.26 9.76 3.97
CA ARG A 319 1.61 9.59 2.65
C ARG A 319 0.38 8.71 2.63
N ARG A 320 0.33 7.68 3.50
CA ARG A 320 -0.72 6.67 3.40
C ARG A 320 -2.10 7.25 3.65
N LYS A 321 -2.98 7.12 2.66
CA LYS A 321 -4.37 7.59 2.74
C LYS A 321 -5.24 6.68 3.62
N HIS A 322 -5.98 7.27 4.54
CA HIS A 322 -6.86 6.57 5.46
C HIS A 322 -8.32 6.99 5.25
N SER A 323 -9.19 6.02 4.97
CA SER A 323 -10.62 6.27 4.78
C SER A 323 -11.30 6.84 6.04
N ALA A 324 -10.84 6.44 7.22
CA ALA A 324 -11.38 6.90 8.51
C ALA A 324 -11.13 8.40 8.79
N ILE A 325 -10.20 9.02 8.07
CA ILE A 325 -9.88 10.44 8.18
C ILE A 325 -10.00 11.15 6.81
N GLY A 326 -11.08 10.86 6.09
CA GLY A 326 -11.38 11.54 4.82
C GLY A 326 -10.42 11.27 3.67
N GLY A 327 -9.62 10.19 3.72
CA GLY A 327 -8.64 9.86 2.69
C GLY A 327 -7.37 10.71 2.76
N LEU A 328 -7.13 11.40 3.85
CA LEU A 328 -5.88 12.12 4.14
C LEU A 328 -4.82 11.16 4.69
N SER A 329 -3.56 11.60 4.66
CA SER A 329 -2.51 10.96 5.47
C SER A 329 -2.54 11.54 6.90
N PRO A 330 -2.03 10.78 7.90
CA PRO A 330 -1.98 11.24 9.28
C PRO A 330 -1.37 12.64 9.45
N ILE A 331 -0.19 12.87 8.91
CA ILE A 331 0.48 14.18 8.99
C ILE A 331 -0.33 15.26 8.27
N LYS A 332 -0.90 14.96 7.10
CA LYS A 332 -1.68 15.96 6.35
C LYS A 332 -2.93 16.38 7.12
N LEU A 333 -3.60 15.45 7.83
CA LEU A 333 -4.72 15.81 8.70
C LEU A 333 -4.27 16.75 9.82
N GLU A 334 -3.19 16.43 10.53
CA GLU A 334 -2.69 17.26 11.62
C GLU A 334 -2.31 18.67 11.16
N ILE A 335 -1.70 18.82 9.98
CA ILE A 335 -1.37 20.15 9.42
C ILE A 335 -2.64 20.96 9.11
N ILE A 336 -3.72 20.32 8.66
CA ILE A 336 -4.99 21.02 8.35
C ILE A 336 -5.78 21.36 9.63
N SER A 337 -5.59 20.58 10.72
CA SER A 337 -6.29 20.74 11.99
C SER A 337 -5.54 21.62 13.00
N ALA A 338 -4.32 22.07 12.69
CA ALA A 338 -3.50 22.99 13.50
C ALA A 338 -3.84 24.43 13.20
#